data_e8b4f6e4ab407323e44792b698c04dcc
#
_entry.id   e8b4f6e4ab407323e44792b698c04dcc
#
_cell.length_a   1.000
_cell.length_b   1.000
_cell.length_c   1.000
_cell.angle_alpha   90.00
_cell.angle_beta   90.00
_cell.angle_gamma   90.00
#
_symmetry.space_group_name_H-M   'P 1'
#
loop_
_entity.id
_entity.type
_entity.pdbx_description
1 polymer ?
#
loop_
_entity_poly.entity_id
_entity_poly.type
_entity_poly.pdbx_seq_one_letter_code
_entity_poly.pdbx_strand_id
1 'polypeptide(L)'
;MLGENMFRLIIPCLVLVLSACTTSRVADDVELGPSTTVALMPLVNHAQTPLAGERAEDILASIWQQNKLPTLLRAPRSNTKDLPPLDDQYRLDNAMQWLSTQQTDYVLSGSIEEWRYKAGLDGEPVVALTLSLTAKGQTTPLWTGTIAKSGWGRDSIAATAQDVIADLISYIEVSE
;
A
#
# COMPACT_ATOMS: atom_id res chain seq x y z
N MET A 1 -32.37 -6.84 -40.89
CA MET A 1 -31.58 -7.99 -40.40
C MET A 1 -30.07 -7.74 -40.29
N LEU A 2 -29.44 -6.85 -41.03
CA LEU A 2 -27.98 -6.56 -40.86
C LEU A 2 -27.64 -5.70 -39.63
N GLY A 3 -28.55 -4.83 -39.17
CA GLY A 3 -28.29 -3.91 -38.08
C GLY A 3 -28.29 -4.56 -36.67
N GLU A 4 -29.11 -5.55 -36.40
CA GLU A 4 -29.21 -6.19 -35.11
C GLU A 4 -27.99 -7.10 -34.77
N ASN A 5 -27.43 -7.74 -35.80
CA ASN A 5 -26.24 -8.56 -35.64
C ASN A 5 -24.96 -7.72 -35.42
N MET A 6 -24.91 -6.53 -36.03
CA MET A 6 -23.79 -5.60 -35.84
C MET A 6 -23.78 -5.01 -34.43
N PHE A 7 -24.95 -4.72 -33.88
CA PHE A 7 -25.08 -4.21 -32.49
C PHE A 7 -24.73 -5.26 -31.44
N ARG A 8 -25.06 -6.52 -31.70
CA ARG A 8 -24.71 -7.68 -30.82
C ARG A 8 -23.22 -8.00 -30.80
N LEU A 9 -22.47 -7.64 -31.85
CA LEU A 9 -21.01 -7.83 -31.90
C LEU A 9 -20.23 -6.63 -31.31
N ILE A 10 -20.80 -5.43 -31.33
CA ILE A 10 -20.14 -4.22 -30.79
C ILE A 10 -20.13 -4.21 -29.27
N ILE A 11 -21.19 -4.72 -28.62
CA ILE A 11 -21.28 -4.78 -27.15
C ILE A 11 -20.18 -5.64 -26.51
N PRO A 12 -19.89 -6.88 -26.94
CA PRO A 12 -18.82 -7.66 -26.35
C PRO A 12 -17.42 -7.10 -26.67
N CYS A 13 -17.21 -6.44 -27.80
CA CYS A 13 -15.94 -5.76 -28.08
C CYS A 13 -15.71 -4.52 -27.21
N LEU A 14 -16.76 -3.80 -26.84
CA LEU A 14 -16.65 -2.61 -25.98
C LEU A 14 -16.31 -2.98 -24.53
N VAL A 15 -16.74 -4.16 -24.06
CA VAL A 15 -16.44 -4.63 -22.70
C VAL A 15 -14.97 -5.06 -22.53
N LEU A 16 -14.29 -5.45 -23.61
CA LEU A 16 -12.88 -5.87 -23.59
C LEU A 16 -11.87 -4.72 -23.46
N VAL A 17 -12.29 -3.47 -23.58
CA VAL A 17 -11.40 -2.29 -23.58
C VAL A 17 -11.24 -1.70 -22.17
N LEU A 18 -11.97 -2.20 -21.17
CA LEU A 18 -12.02 -1.65 -19.81
C LEU A 18 -11.04 -2.32 -18.82
N SER A 19 -9.97 -2.95 -19.30
CA SER A 19 -8.97 -3.52 -18.40
C SER A 19 -8.03 -2.43 -17.89
N ALA A 20 -8.25 -1.98 -16.64
CA ALA A 20 -7.25 -1.21 -15.91
C ALA A 20 -5.97 -2.07 -15.77
N CYS A 21 -4.81 -1.53 -16.11
CA CYS A 21 -3.54 -2.22 -15.95
C CYS A 21 -3.19 -2.28 -14.46
N THR A 22 -3.46 -3.42 -13.84
CA THR A 22 -2.96 -3.75 -12.50
C THR A 22 -1.92 -4.85 -12.62
N THR A 23 -0.79 -4.65 -11.99
CA THR A 23 0.24 -5.70 -11.83
C THR A 23 0.34 -6.01 -10.35
N SER A 24 0.11 -7.27 -9.98
CA SER A 24 0.23 -7.75 -8.60
C SER A 24 1.19 -8.94 -8.54
N ARG A 25 2.04 -8.93 -7.53
CA ARG A 25 2.84 -10.09 -7.10
C ARG A 25 2.76 -10.14 -5.59
N VAL A 26 1.95 -11.03 -5.10
CA VAL A 26 1.66 -11.18 -3.67
C VAL A 26 1.87 -12.64 -3.30
N ALA A 27 2.45 -12.89 -2.14
CA ALA A 27 2.52 -14.24 -1.56
C ALA A 27 1.11 -14.71 -1.16
N ASP A 28 0.98 -15.97 -0.81
CA ASP A 28 -0.26 -16.53 -0.26
C ASP A 28 -0.70 -15.74 0.98
N ASP A 29 -1.98 -15.86 1.34
CA ASP A 29 -2.56 -15.17 2.49
C ASP A 29 -1.81 -15.50 3.78
N VAL A 30 -1.74 -14.52 4.69
CA VAL A 30 -1.15 -14.67 6.00
C VAL A 30 -2.19 -14.45 7.09
N GLU A 31 -2.27 -15.38 8.02
CA GLU A 31 -3.19 -15.29 9.15
C GLU A 31 -2.51 -14.75 10.39
N LEU A 32 -3.14 -13.76 11.04
CA LEU A 32 -2.71 -13.18 12.30
C LEU A 32 -3.68 -13.54 13.42
N GLY A 33 -3.17 -13.89 14.58
CA GLY A 33 -4.01 -14.07 15.76
C GLY A 33 -4.72 -12.76 16.16
N PRO A 34 -5.95 -12.81 16.69
CA PRO A 34 -6.74 -11.60 17.02
C PRO A 34 -6.09 -10.74 18.10
N SER A 35 -5.24 -11.32 18.94
CA SER A 35 -4.55 -10.61 20.03
C SER A 35 -3.13 -10.17 19.66
N THR A 36 -2.72 -10.35 18.42
CA THR A 36 -1.37 -9.96 17.99
C THR A 36 -1.20 -8.45 17.90
N THR A 37 0.03 -7.99 18.02
CA THR A 37 0.40 -6.59 17.88
C THR A 37 1.40 -6.45 16.75
N VAL A 38 1.08 -5.59 15.78
CA VAL A 38 1.91 -5.30 14.61
C VAL A 38 2.50 -3.90 14.73
N ALA A 39 3.80 -3.76 14.54
CA ALA A 39 4.46 -2.46 14.46
C ALA A 39 4.56 -2.03 13.00
N LEU A 40 3.97 -0.90 12.64
CA LEU A 40 4.16 -0.25 11.33
C LEU A 40 5.41 0.61 11.38
N MET A 41 6.41 0.22 10.59
CA MET A 41 7.63 0.98 10.37
C MET A 41 7.41 2.08 9.31
N PRO A 42 8.25 3.13 9.28
CA PRO A 42 8.24 4.08 8.19
C PRO A 42 8.40 3.38 6.85
N LEU A 43 7.56 3.76 5.88
CA LEU A 43 7.67 3.28 4.50
C LEU A 43 8.74 4.09 3.77
N VAL A 44 9.70 3.37 3.15
CA VAL A 44 10.79 3.99 2.39
C VAL A 44 10.23 4.60 1.11
N ASN A 45 10.56 5.84 0.83
CA ASN A 45 10.05 6.55 -0.33
C ASN A 45 11.05 6.56 -1.50
N HIS A 46 10.90 5.65 -2.44
CA HIS A 46 11.67 5.64 -3.69
C HIS A 46 11.03 6.51 -4.79
N ALA A 47 9.78 6.98 -4.56
CA ALA A 47 9.11 7.86 -5.50
C ALA A 47 9.65 9.30 -5.44
N GLN A 48 9.47 10.06 -6.53
CA GLN A 48 9.90 11.46 -6.58
C GLN A 48 8.98 12.40 -5.78
N THR A 49 7.78 11.95 -5.40
CA THR A 49 6.82 12.76 -4.64
C THR A 49 7.23 12.82 -3.17
N PRO A 50 7.52 14.00 -2.63
CA PRO A 50 7.87 14.15 -1.22
C PRO A 50 6.74 13.66 -0.31
N LEU A 51 7.11 13.07 0.83
CA LEU A 51 6.19 12.58 1.86
C LEU A 51 5.20 11.51 1.38
N ALA A 52 5.50 10.79 0.27
CA ALA A 52 4.64 9.72 -0.20
C ALA A 52 4.55 8.58 0.83
N GLY A 53 5.66 8.27 1.53
CA GLY A 53 5.69 7.27 2.60
C GLY A 53 4.71 7.60 3.73
N GLU A 54 4.76 8.82 4.27
CA GLU A 54 3.86 9.24 5.36
C GLU A 54 2.40 9.24 4.95
N ARG A 55 2.09 9.63 3.71
CA ARG A 55 0.73 9.59 3.18
C ARG A 55 0.22 8.16 3.06
N ALA A 56 1.07 7.25 2.56
CA ALA A 56 0.74 5.84 2.48
C ALA A 56 0.55 5.20 3.86
N GLU A 57 1.40 5.55 4.85
CA GLU A 57 1.25 5.10 6.24
C GLU A 57 -0.09 5.53 6.85
N ASP A 58 -0.57 6.75 6.57
CA ASP A 58 -1.86 7.24 7.05
C ASP A 58 -3.02 6.47 6.43
N ILE A 59 -2.97 6.24 5.12
CA ILE A 59 -3.98 5.47 4.40
C ILE A 59 -3.98 4.02 4.90
N LEU A 60 -2.79 3.41 5.03
CA LEU A 60 -2.63 2.04 5.52
C LEU A 60 -3.23 1.88 6.92
N ALA A 61 -2.91 2.77 7.85
CA ALA A 61 -3.45 2.69 9.20
C ALA A 61 -4.98 2.82 9.24
N SER A 62 -5.55 3.66 8.36
CA SER A 62 -7.00 3.80 8.22
C SER A 62 -7.65 2.52 7.68
N ILE A 63 -7.09 1.93 6.62
CA ILE A 63 -7.60 0.70 6.01
C ILE A 63 -7.43 -0.48 6.96
N TRP A 64 -6.30 -0.57 7.67
CA TRP A 64 -6.05 -1.58 8.69
C TRP A 64 -7.15 -1.61 9.75
N GLN A 65 -7.52 -0.44 10.26
CA GLN A 65 -8.58 -0.30 11.26
C GLN A 65 -9.97 -0.64 10.68
N GLN A 66 -10.25 -0.24 9.44
CA GLN A 66 -11.52 -0.54 8.77
C GLN A 66 -11.73 -2.05 8.58
N ASN A 67 -10.67 -2.79 8.31
CA ASN A 67 -10.69 -4.24 8.17
C ASN A 67 -10.66 -4.98 9.52
N LYS A 68 -10.68 -4.26 10.65
CA LYS A 68 -10.66 -4.82 12.01
C LYS A 68 -9.48 -5.78 12.26
N LEU A 69 -8.36 -5.51 11.61
CA LEU A 69 -7.12 -6.26 11.80
C LEU A 69 -6.56 -6.02 13.21
N PRO A 70 -5.63 -6.87 13.68
CA PRO A 70 -5.07 -6.78 15.04
C PRO A 70 -4.45 -5.41 15.34
N THR A 71 -4.04 -5.19 16.59
CA THR A 71 -3.49 -3.91 17.03
C THR A 71 -2.33 -3.44 16.17
N LEU A 72 -2.42 -2.24 15.59
CA LEU A 72 -1.36 -1.60 14.83
C LEU A 72 -0.71 -0.49 15.65
N LEU A 73 0.55 -0.66 16.04
CA LEU A 73 1.37 0.39 16.62
C LEU A 73 2.14 1.09 15.51
N ARG A 74 2.09 2.42 15.49
CA ARG A 74 2.82 3.20 14.49
C ARG A 74 4.10 3.77 15.08
N ALA A 75 5.20 3.69 14.36
CA ALA A 75 6.41 4.40 14.72
C ALA A 75 6.13 5.91 14.84
N PRO A 76 6.61 6.58 15.91
CA PRO A 76 6.35 7.99 16.10
C PRO A 76 7.01 8.82 14.99
N ARG A 77 6.28 9.80 14.48
CA ARG A 77 6.86 10.79 13.58
C ARG A 77 7.73 11.77 14.38
N SER A 78 8.83 12.19 13.77
CA SER A 78 9.68 13.19 14.40
C SER A 78 8.90 14.50 14.63
N ASN A 79 8.79 14.92 15.89
CA ASN A 79 8.15 16.19 16.29
C ASN A 79 9.12 17.37 16.22
N THR A 80 10.14 17.34 15.37
CA THR A 80 10.99 18.50 15.19
C THR A 80 10.14 19.65 14.67
N LYS A 81 10.19 20.80 15.35
CA LYS A 81 9.53 22.04 14.92
C LYS A 81 10.08 22.54 13.57
N ASP A 82 11.15 21.94 13.14
CA ASP A 82 11.76 22.10 11.83
C ASP A 82 11.06 21.20 10.83
N LEU A 83 11.23 21.49 9.54
CA LEU A 83 10.68 20.72 8.42
C LEU A 83 10.83 19.20 8.67
N PRO A 84 9.77 18.40 8.39
CA PRO A 84 9.87 16.96 8.54
C PRO A 84 11.11 16.46 7.81
N PRO A 85 11.95 15.63 8.44
CA PRO A 85 13.12 15.10 7.77
C PRO A 85 12.68 14.33 6.53
N LEU A 86 13.09 14.79 5.35
CA LEU A 86 12.88 14.09 4.09
C LEU A 86 13.85 12.89 3.97
N ASP A 87 14.65 12.64 5.00
CA ASP A 87 15.61 11.57 5.09
C ASP A 87 14.95 10.32 5.70
N ASP A 88 14.65 9.36 4.85
CA ASP A 88 14.07 8.08 5.25
C ASP A 88 15.01 7.30 6.18
N GLN A 89 16.33 7.44 6.06
CA GLN A 89 17.26 6.76 6.97
C GLN A 89 17.11 7.27 8.39
N TYR A 90 17.00 8.57 8.59
CA TYR A 90 16.74 9.15 9.91
C TYR A 90 15.42 8.68 10.51
N ARG A 91 14.36 8.59 9.68
CA ARG A 91 13.06 8.07 10.11
C ARG A 91 13.16 6.59 10.54
N LEU A 92 13.87 5.78 9.76
CA LEU A 92 14.08 4.36 10.05
C LEU A 92 14.90 4.17 11.33
N ASP A 93 15.99 4.90 11.52
CA ASP A 93 16.83 4.79 12.71
C ASP A 93 16.05 5.10 14.01
N ASN A 94 15.24 6.16 13.99
CA ASN A 94 14.36 6.51 15.11
C ASN A 94 13.29 5.43 15.35
N ALA A 95 12.71 4.90 14.28
CA ALA A 95 11.70 3.86 14.36
C ALA A 95 12.28 2.54 14.89
N MET A 96 13.51 2.21 14.54
CA MET A 96 14.21 1.04 15.08
C MET A 96 14.47 1.17 16.58
N GLN A 97 14.88 2.35 17.06
CA GLN A 97 15.02 2.61 18.48
C GLN A 97 13.68 2.47 19.22
N TRP A 98 12.62 3.06 18.67
CA TRP A 98 11.27 2.92 19.21
C TRP A 98 10.83 1.45 19.23
N LEU A 99 10.99 0.71 18.12
CA LEU A 99 10.61 -0.69 18.00
C LEU A 99 11.27 -1.57 19.07
N SER A 100 12.53 -1.26 19.44
CA SER A 100 13.25 -2.01 20.48
C SER A 100 12.58 -1.93 21.86
N THR A 101 11.79 -0.89 22.11
CA THR A 101 11.06 -0.67 23.37
C THR A 101 9.61 -1.17 23.34
N GLN A 102 9.10 -1.57 22.17
CA GLN A 102 7.72 -2.03 22.03
C GLN A 102 7.61 -3.54 22.20
N GLN A 103 6.47 -3.97 22.74
CA GLN A 103 6.07 -5.38 22.74
C GLN A 103 5.18 -5.63 21.53
N THR A 104 5.76 -6.19 20.47
CA THR A 104 5.07 -6.49 19.21
C THR A 104 5.40 -7.90 18.78
N ASP A 105 4.48 -8.53 18.07
CA ASP A 105 4.67 -9.88 17.51
C ASP A 105 5.22 -9.81 16.09
N TYR A 106 4.77 -8.80 15.33
CA TYR A 106 5.14 -8.61 13.93
C TYR A 106 5.58 -7.18 13.64
N VAL A 107 6.33 -7.05 12.56
CA VAL A 107 6.78 -5.77 11.99
C VAL A 107 6.27 -5.69 10.55
N LEU A 108 5.48 -4.69 10.25
CA LEU A 108 5.04 -4.33 8.90
C LEU A 108 5.95 -3.21 8.38
N SER A 109 6.66 -3.48 7.31
CA SER A 109 7.57 -2.54 6.63
C SER A 109 7.26 -2.51 5.15
N GLY A 110 7.89 -1.63 4.39
CA GLY A 110 7.69 -1.57 2.95
C GLY A 110 8.30 -0.35 2.31
N SER A 111 7.96 -0.16 1.03
CA SER A 111 8.46 0.94 0.21
C SER A 111 7.41 1.42 -0.79
N ILE A 112 7.54 2.69 -1.16
CA ILE A 112 6.77 3.34 -2.22
C ILE A 112 7.66 3.38 -3.45
N GLU A 113 7.27 2.66 -4.49
CA GLU A 113 8.03 2.58 -5.75
C GLU A 113 7.59 3.68 -6.73
N GLU A 114 6.27 3.91 -6.82
CA GLU A 114 5.69 4.98 -7.63
C GLU A 114 4.57 5.70 -6.87
N TRP A 115 4.56 7.02 -6.99
CA TRP A 115 3.50 7.89 -6.46
C TRP A 115 3.50 9.18 -7.27
N ARG A 116 2.88 9.15 -8.45
CA ARG A 116 2.90 10.29 -9.38
C ARG A 116 1.73 10.24 -10.35
N TYR A 117 1.53 11.32 -11.07
CA TYR A 117 0.72 11.32 -12.28
C TYR A 117 1.60 11.04 -13.50
N LYS A 118 1.12 10.22 -14.44
CA LYS A 118 1.78 10.02 -15.73
C LYS A 118 1.85 11.33 -16.49
N ALA A 119 2.94 11.53 -17.21
CA ALA A 119 3.03 12.62 -18.20
C ALA A 119 2.13 12.28 -19.39
N GLY A 120 1.27 13.21 -19.81
CA GLY A 120 0.34 13.03 -20.93
C GLY A 120 -0.91 13.88 -20.77
N LEU A 121 -1.81 13.80 -21.77
CA LEU A 121 -3.05 14.57 -21.78
C LEU A 121 -4.03 14.13 -20.68
N ASP A 122 -4.00 12.87 -20.28
CA ASP A 122 -4.96 12.29 -19.35
C ASP A 122 -4.50 12.33 -17.89
N GLY A 123 -3.20 12.56 -17.62
CA GLY A 123 -2.67 12.73 -16.26
C GLY A 123 -3.06 11.60 -15.30
N GLU A 124 -3.00 10.35 -15.75
CA GLU A 124 -3.40 9.19 -14.94
C GLU A 124 -2.53 9.04 -13.70
N PRO A 125 -3.11 8.87 -12.48
CA PRO A 125 -2.35 8.58 -11.30
C PRO A 125 -1.75 7.16 -11.37
N VAL A 126 -0.53 7.02 -10.88
CA VAL A 126 0.15 5.72 -10.71
C VAL A 126 0.65 5.61 -9.30
N VAL A 127 0.35 4.48 -8.68
CA VAL A 127 0.86 4.10 -7.36
C VAL A 127 1.40 2.68 -7.42
N ALA A 128 2.61 2.49 -6.92
CA ALA A 128 3.21 1.18 -6.71
C ALA A 128 3.77 1.11 -5.29
N LEU A 129 3.41 0.05 -4.59
CA LEU A 129 3.72 -0.16 -3.19
C LEU A 129 4.14 -1.60 -2.94
N THR A 130 5.17 -1.77 -2.12
CA THR A 130 5.57 -3.07 -1.56
C THR A 130 5.37 -3.07 -0.06
N LEU A 131 4.76 -4.12 0.48
CA LEU A 131 4.67 -4.37 1.92
C LEU A 131 5.30 -5.71 2.26
N SER A 132 5.87 -5.80 3.46
CA SER A 132 6.44 -7.03 4.00
C SER A 132 6.11 -7.16 5.48
N LEU A 133 5.61 -8.33 5.88
CA LEU A 133 5.32 -8.69 7.27
C LEU A 133 6.38 -9.67 7.77
N THR A 134 7.05 -9.32 8.86
CA THR A 134 8.13 -10.13 9.46
C THR A 134 7.82 -10.38 10.93
N ALA A 135 8.02 -11.60 11.43
CA ALA A 135 7.93 -11.84 12.87
C ALA A 135 9.06 -11.08 13.59
N LYS A 136 8.75 -10.49 14.74
CA LYS A 136 9.75 -9.71 15.49
C LYS A 136 10.97 -10.56 15.82
N GLY A 137 12.14 -10.03 15.54
CA GLY A 137 13.42 -10.71 15.73
C GLY A 137 13.82 -11.67 14.62
N GLN A 138 12.99 -11.84 13.61
CA GLN A 138 13.36 -12.56 12.38
C GLN A 138 13.83 -11.59 11.29
N THR A 139 14.58 -12.11 10.32
CA THR A 139 15.06 -11.34 9.16
C THR A 139 14.33 -11.71 7.87
N THR A 140 13.71 -12.88 7.84
CA THR A 140 12.98 -13.34 6.67
C THR A 140 11.51 -12.97 6.80
N PRO A 141 10.93 -12.26 5.84
CA PRO A 141 9.51 -11.96 5.84
C PRO A 141 8.67 -13.25 5.81
N LEU A 142 7.59 -13.27 6.56
CA LEU A 142 6.54 -14.30 6.48
C LEU A 142 5.66 -14.06 5.25
N TRP A 143 5.46 -12.82 4.90
CA TRP A 143 4.63 -12.40 3.79
C TRP A 143 5.22 -11.17 3.12
N THR A 144 5.08 -11.10 1.80
CA THR A 144 5.45 -9.93 0.99
C THR A 144 4.48 -9.79 -0.17
N GLY A 145 4.03 -8.56 -0.40
CA GLY A 145 3.18 -8.23 -1.52
C GLY A 145 3.62 -6.95 -2.20
N THR A 146 3.56 -6.93 -3.53
CA THR A 146 3.80 -5.74 -4.36
C THR A 146 2.63 -5.57 -5.32
N ILE A 147 2.00 -4.40 -5.30
CA ILE A 147 0.94 -4.04 -6.23
C ILE A 147 1.25 -2.70 -6.86
N ALA A 148 1.05 -2.62 -8.17
CA ALA A 148 1.11 -1.40 -8.96
C ALA A 148 -0.20 -1.21 -9.72
N LYS A 149 -0.82 -0.04 -9.57
CA LYS A 149 -2.05 0.34 -10.29
C LYS A 149 -1.92 1.70 -10.96
N SER A 150 -2.57 1.83 -12.11
CA SER A 150 -2.89 3.13 -12.71
C SER A 150 -4.37 3.39 -12.55
N GLY A 151 -4.71 4.55 -12.02
CA GLY A 151 -6.10 5.04 -12.06
C GLY A 151 -6.45 5.65 -13.40
N TRP A 152 -7.69 6.12 -13.53
CA TRP A 152 -8.16 6.86 -14.72
C TRP A 152 -7.78 8.34 -14.62
N GLY A 153 -7.74 9.05 -15.74
CA GLY A 153 -7.30 10.43 -15.82
C GLY A 153 -8.07 11.47 -14.99
N ARG A 154 -9.13 11.06 -14.27
CA ARG A 154 -9.88 11.90 -13.31
C ARG A 154 -9.75 11.45 -11.89
N ASP A 155 -9.06 10.32 -11.65
CA ASP A 155 -8.86 9.81 -10.30
C ASP A 155 -7.81 10.64 -9.56
N SER A 156 -7.97 10.72 -8.26
CA SER A 156 -6.92 11.26 -7.42
C SER A 156 -5.87 10.19 -7.11
N ILE A 157 -4.62 10.60 -6.99
CA ILE A 157 -3.55 9.69 -6.58
C ILE A 157 -3.85 9.05 -5.19
N ALA A 158 -4.59 9.75 -4.34
CA ALA A 158 -5.01 9.23 -3.05
C ALA A 158 -6.03 8.09 -3.18
N ALA A 159 -6.96 8.18 -4.14
CA ALA A 159 -7.90 7.10 -4.41
C ALA A 159 -7.17 5.86 -4.93
N THR A 160 -6.29 6.02 -5.92
CA THR A 160 -5.47 4.92 -6.44
C THR A 160 -4.61 4.28 -5.34
N ALA A 161 -4.08 5.09 -4.41
CA ALA A 161 -3.31 4.58 -3.28
C ALA A 161 -4.16 3.79 -2.29
N GLN A 162 -5.41 4.23 -2.03
CA GLN A 162 -6.35 3.47 -1.21
C GLN A 162 -6.64 2.11 -1.82
N ASP A 163 -6.86 2.04 -3.13
CA ASP A 163 -7.11 0.77 -3.83
C ASP A 163 -5.89 -0.17 -3.75
N VAL A 164 -4.68 0.35 -3.97
CA VAL A 164 -3.45 -0.45 -3.88
C VAL A 164 -3.25 -0.99 -2.47
N ILE A 165 -3.43 -0.15 -1.45
CA ILE A 165 -3.23 -0.54 -0.05
C ILE A 165 -4.35 -1.49 0.40
N ALA A 166 -5.60 -1.26 0.01
CA ALA A 166 -6.70 -2.16 0.33
C ALA A 166 -6.49 -3.55 -0.26
N ASP A 167 -6.05 -3.63 -1.52
CA ASP A 167 -5.73 -4.90 -2.16
C ASP A 167 -4.56 -5.62 -1.43
N LEU A 168 -3.49 -4.90 -1.03
CA LEU A 168 -2.39 -5.51 -0.27
C LEU A 168 -2.86 -6.01 1.09
N ILE A 169 -3.67 -5.24 1.80
CA ILE A 169 -4.17 -5.59 3.13
C ILE A 169 -5.17 -6.76 3.06
N SER A 170 -5.85 -6.97 1.94
CA SER A 170 -6.80 -8.08 1.80
C SER A 170 -6.16 -9.48 1.88
N TYR A 171 -4.84 -9.58 1.76
CA TYR A 171 -4.08 -10.82 1.95
C TYR A 171 -3.65 -11.06 3.41
N ILE A 172 -4.01 -10.15 4.33
CA ILE A 172 -3.75 -10.28 5.76
C ILE A 172 -5.08 -10.56 6.45
N GLU A 173 -5.25 -11.75 6.97
CA GLU A 173 -6.47 -12.21 7.60
C GLU A 173 -6.31 -12.37 9.11
N VAL A 174 -7.42 -12.43 9.82
CA VAL A 174 -7.44 -12.72 11.26
C VAL A 174 -7.92 -14.14 11.44
N SER A 175 -7.10 -14.97 12.10
CA SER A 175 -7.49 -16.34 12.44
C SER A 175 -8.69 -16.34 13.39
N GLU A 176 -9.64 -17.25 13.15
CA GLU A 176 -10.82 -17.45 14.02
C GLU A 176 -10.45 -17.99 15.42
#